data_95e4679767e02d3bccec41448a80173d
#
_entry.id   95e4679767e02d3bccec41448a80173d
#
_cell.length_a   1.000
_cell.length_b   1.000
_cell.length_c   1.000
_cell.angle_alpha   90.00
_cell.angle_beta   90.00
_cell.angle_gamma   90.00
#
_symmetry.space_group_name_H-M   'P 1'
#
loop_
_entity.id
_entity.type
_entity.pdbx_description
1 polymer ?
#
loop_
_entity_poly.entity_id
_entity_poly.type
_entity_poly.pdbx_seq_one_letter_code
_entity_poly.pdbx_strand_id
1 'polypeptide(L)'
;MRIGICPRITYIGARLTNPRAKVFLEWSTVKDSDPLAALAKKGVRVISNRDISAPSHQSMEFGLYLQDGDAPRNLAMPVWNWGRLYEDLLRRVQSGVWRTDGIQNDSQALNYWWGMDVGAIDVFYSHKLDAGTRRLTDLLRHQVRDGMLKPFSETILSQDGTMRCTSGKSLTPAEIIAMDYLADNVIGEIPSIEEMKPETLPFVQLQGLKCIKAPDASEICWTDPSNEGE
;
A
#
# COMPACT_ATOMS: atom_id res chain seq x y z
N MET A 1 11.49 -6.62 -1.37
CA MET A 1 10.12 -6.12 -1.49
C MET A 1 10.11 -4.70 -0.98
N ARG A 2 9.90 -3.72 -1.83
CA ARG A 2 9.77 -2.34 -1.35
C ARG A 2 8.42 -2.19 -0.70
N ILE A 3 8.40 -1.84 0.58
CA ILE A 3 7.16 -1.62 1.28
C ILE A 3 6.72 -0.19 1.03
N GLY A 4 5.72 -0.08 0.23
CA GLY A 4 4.87 1.06 0.23
C GLY A 4 3.49 0.65 0.72
N ILE A 5 2.55 1.54 0.77
CA ILE A 5 1.15 1.39 1.21
C ILE A 5 0.46 0.11 0.70
N CYS A 6 0.98 -0.54 -0.34
CA CYS A 6 0.42 -1.73 -0.98
C CYS A 6 0.48 -3.06 -0.19
N PRO A 7 1.48 -3.37 0.65
CA PRO A 7 1.48 -4.65 1.37
C PRO A 7 0.27 -4.82 2.28
N ARG A 8 -0.21 -3.72 2.88
CA ARG A 8 -1.37 -3.74 3.78
C ARG A 8 -2.65 -4.19 3.07
N ILE A 9 -2.84 -3.78 1.84
CA ILE A 9 -3.99 -4.19 1.02
C ILE A 9 -3.84 -5.63 0.54
N THR A 10 -2.62 -6.06 0.21
CA THR A 10 -2.36 -7.39 -0.35
C THR A 10 -2.74 -8.51 0.61
N TYR A 11 -2.36 -8.43 1.89
CA TYR A 11 -2.68 -9.50 2.84
C TYR A 11 -4.16 -9.51 3.24
N ILE A 12 -4.81 -8.35 3.33
CA ILE A 12 -6.25 -8.27 3.58
C ILE A 12 -7.01 -8.83 2.37
N GLY A 13 -6.66 -8.44 1.15
CA GLY A 13 -7.27 -8.96 -0.07
C GLY A 13 -7.09 -10.48 -0.23
N ALA A 14 -5.91 -11.02 0.09
CA ALA A 14 -5.66 -12.44 0.08
C ALA A 14 -6.57 -13.19 1.07
N ARG A 15 -6.78 -12.64 2.26
CA ARG A 15 -7.67 -13.22 3.29
C ARG A 15 -9.13 -13.18 2.87
N LEU A 16 -9.61 -12.10 2.25
CA LEU A 16 -10.97 -11.98 1.74
C LEU A 16 -11.32 -13.08 0.74
N THR A 17 -10.37 -13.44 -0.13
CA THR A 17 -10.58 -14.47 -1.14
C THR A 17 -10.29 -15.88 -0.64
N ASN A 18 -9.35 -16.01 0.29
CA ASN A 18 -8.96 -17.29 0.91
C ASN A 18 -8.61 -17.07 2.39
N PRO A 19 -9.51 -17.41 3.33
CA PRO A 19 -9.27 -17.24 4.76
C PRO A 19 -8.05 -18.01 5.30
N ARG A 20 -7.55 -19.02 4.55
CA ARG A 20 -6.36 -19.78 4.90
C ARG A 20 -5.08 -19.21 4.29
N ALA A 21 -5.18 -18.13 3.51
CA ALA A 21 -4.00 -17.54 2.86
C ALA A 21 -3.02 -17.02 3.91
N LYS A 22 -1.75 -17.40 3.77
CA LYS A 22 -0.64 -16.84 4.52
C LYS A 22 0.21 -15.98 3.61
N VAL A 23 0.59 -14.81 4.09
CA VAL A 23 1.40 -13.85 3.35
C VAL A 23 2.74 -13.71 4.07
N PHE A 24 3.81 -14.06 3.38
CA PHE A 24 5.17 -13.90 3.89
C PHE A 24 5.66 -12.49 3.56
N LEU A 25 6.14 -11.78 4.58
CA LEU A 25 6.62 -10.43 4.47
C LEU A 25 8.15 -10.40 4.63
N GLU A 26 8.82 -9.87 3.63
CA GLU A 26 10.27 -9.63 3.63
C GLU A 26 10.53 -8.18 3.24
N TRP A 27 11.53 -7.56 3.87
CA TRP A 27 11.82 -6.16 3.70
C TRP A 27 13.10 -5.94 2.89
N SER A 28 12.98 -5.29 1.73
CA SER A 28 14.14 -4.87 0.93
C SER A 28 14.87 -3.65 1.50
N THR A 29 14.24 -2.99 2.46
CA THR A 29 14.77 -1.81 3.15
C THR A 29 15.64 -2.15 4.35
N VAL A 30 15.69 -3.40 4.77
CA VAL A 30 16.57 -3.89 5.84
C VAL A 30 17.97 -4.05 5.31
N LYS A 31 18.98 -3.71 6.14
CA LYS A 31 20.41 -3.89 5.83
C LYS A 31 20.69 -5.36 5.51
N ASP A 32 21.56 -5.60 4.55
CA ASP A 32 22.05 -6.94 4.16
C ASP A 32 20.94 -7.97 3.84
N SER A 33 19.72 -7.49 3.53
CA SER A 33 18.60 -8.35 3.18
C SER A 33 18.58 -8.73 1.70
N ASP A 34 18.29 -9.99 1.42
CA ASP A 34 17.87 -10.50 0.11
C ASP A 34 16.45 -11.10 0.22
N PRO A 35 15.41 -10.28 0.04
CA PRO A 35 14.02 -10.70 0.21
C PRO A 35 13.62 -11.82 -0.76
N LEU A 36 14.14 -11.81 -1.98
CA LEU A 36 13.77 -12.82 -2.98
C LEU A 36 14.35 -14.19 -2.62
N ALA A 37 15.61 -14.24 -2.21
CA ALA A 37 16.23 -15.49 -1.74
C ALA A 37 15.54 -16.00 -0.46
N ALA A 38 15.16 -15.12 0.45
CA ALA A 38 14.42 -15.48 1.66
C ALA A 38 13.04 -16.06 1.35
N LEU A 39 12.29 -15.46 0.45
CA LEU A 39 10.98 -15.95 0.00
C LEU A 39 11.11 -17.28 -0.76
N ALA A 40 12.13 -17.43 -1.61
CA ALA A 40 12.38 -18.67 -2.35
C ALA A 40 12.69 -19.84 -1.40
N LYS A 41 13.51 -19.63 -0.36
CA LYS A 41 13.78 -20.64 0.68
C LYS A 41 12.50 -21.05 1.43
N LYS A 42 11.52 -20.19 1.55
CA LYS A 42 10.20 -20.45 2.15
C LYS A 42 9.21 -21.10 1.17
N GLY A 43 9.63 -21.38 -0.06
CA GLY A 43 8.79 -21.97 -1.11
C GLY A 43 7.71 -21.01 -1.65
N VAL A 44 7.86 -19.72 -1.43
CA VAL A 44 6.94 -18.71 -1.94
C VAL A 44 7.21 -18.46 -3.42
N ARG A 45 6.19 -18.68 -4.25
CA ARG A 45 6.29 -18.52 -5.71
C ARG A 45 5.51 -17.32 -6.24
N VAL A 46 4.46 -16.90 -5.56
CA VAL A 46 3.67 -15.73 -5.93
C VAL A 46 4.17 -14.55 -5.10
N ILE A 47 4.74 -13.57 -5.77
CA ILE A 47 5.44 -12.46 -5.12
C ILE A 47 4.76 -11.16 -5.54
N SER A 48 4.49 -10.30 -4.56
CA SER A 48 4.05 -8.93 -4.80
C SER A 48 5.22 -7.99 -4.60
N ASN A 49 5.66 -7.36 -5.67
CA ASN A 49 6.72 -6.37 -5.65
C ASN A 49 6.21 -5.06 -6.24
N ARG A 50 6.59 -3.96 -5.61
CA ARG A 50 6.14 -2.63 -6.00
C ARG A 50 7.08 -1.94 -6.99
N ASP A 51 8.15 -2.57 -7.38
CA ASP A 51 9.12 -1.95 -8.26
C ASP A 51 8.47 -1.58 -9.61
N ILE A 52 8.32 -0.28 -9.79
CA ILE A 52 8.18 0.29 -11.11
C ILE A 52 9.54 0.08 -11.76
N SER A 53 9.63 -0.90 -12.64
CA SER A 53 10.83 -1.08 -13.41
C SER A 53 11.09 0.20 -14.21
N ALA A 54 12.29 0.74 -14.10
CA ALA A 54 12.69 1.81 -15.00
C ALA A 54 12.50 1.31 -16.45
N PRO A 55 12.09 2.15 -17.41
CA PRO A 55 11.86 1.73 -18.80
C PRO A 55 13.07 1.05 -19.45
N SER A 56 14.28 1.29 -18.92
CA SER A 56 15.53 0.66 -19.33
C SER A 56 15.72 -0.77 -18.83
N HIS A 57 14.95 -1.22 -17.85
CA HIS A 57 15.01 -2.55 -17.25
C HIS A 57 13.64 -3.20 -17.38
N GLN A 58 13.41 -3.90 -18.47
CA GLN A 58 12.18 -4.65 -18.72
C GLN A 58 12.18 -5.95 -17.89
N SER A 59 12.14 -5.80 -16.57
CA SER A 59 11.91 -6.94 -15.69
C SER A 59 10.42 -7.24 -15.63
N MET A 60 10.06 -8.51 -15.67
CA MET A 60 8.68 -8.97 -15.43
C MET A 60 8.38 -9.11 -13.92
N GLU A 61 9.30 -8.69 -13.07
CA GLU A 61 9.24 -8.75 -11.59
C GLU A 61 8.63 -7.49 -10.99
N PHE A 62 7.48 -7.06 -11.49
CA PHE A 62 6.75 -5.91 -10.95
C PHE A 62 5.29 -6.26 -10.65
N GLY A 63 4.68 -5.54 -9.73
CA GLY A 63 3.34 -5.84 -9.27
C GLY A 63 3.24 -7.22 -8.64
N LEU A 64 2.25 -7.99 -9.03
CA LEU A 64 2.08 -9.39 -8.65
C LEU A 64 2.63 -10.27 -9.76
N TYR A 65 3.58 -11.14 -9.44
CA TYR A 65 4.16 -12.05 -10.42
C TYR A 65 4.40 -13.46 -9.83
N LEU A 66 4.47 -14.43 -10.71
CA LEU A 66 4.82 -15.80 -10.40
C LEU A 66 6.28 -16.05 -10.74
N GLN A 67 7.07 -16.47 -9.75
CA GLN A 67 8.41 -16.98 -9.94
C GLN A 67 8.31 -18.46 -10.35
N ASP A 68 8.53 -18.73 -11.62
CA ASP A 68 8.44 -20.07 -12.21
C ASP A 68 9.69 -20.33 -13.05
N GLY A 69 10.68 -21.01 -12.43
CA GLY A 69 12.00 -21.20 -13.02
C GLY A 69 12.75 -19.88 -13.18
N ASP A 70 13.48 -19.77 -14.31
CA ASP A 70 14.38 -18.62 -14.56
C ASP A 70 13.66 -17.37 -15.11
N ALA A 71 12.38 -17.50 -15.49
CA ALA A 71 11.63 -16.40 -16.07
C ALA A 71 10.40 -16.02 -15.22
N PRO A 72 10.41 -14.89 -14.53
CA PRO A 72 9.26 -14.40 -13.81
C PRO A 72 8.11 -14.08 -14.77
N ARG A 73 6.88 -14.37 -14.35
CA ARG A 73 5.68 -14.12 -15.14
C ARG A 73 4.77 -13.15 -14.40
N ASN A 74 4.60 -11.95 -14.93
CA ASN A 74 3.68 -10.97 -14.35
C ASN A 74 2.23 -11.50 -14.40
N LEU A 75 1.50 -11.34 -13.31
CA LEU A 75 0.12 -11.75 -13.15
C LEU A 75 -0.82 -10.55 -13.13
N ALA A 76 -0.48 -9.52 -12.33
CA ALA A 76 -1.27 -8.32 -12.19
C ALA A 76 -0.38 -7.14 -11.74
N MET A 77 -0.83 -5.94 -12.03
CA MET A 77 -0.19 -4.73 -11.52
C MET A 77 -1.21 -3.65 -11.22
N PRO A 78 -1.05 -2.91 -10.12
CA PRO A 78 -1.81 -1.70 -9.88
C PRO A 78 -1.33 -0.61 -10.84
N VAL A 79 -2.25 0.21 -11.30
CA VAL A 79 -1.98 1.36 -12.17
C VAL A 79 -2.63 2.61 -11.61
N TRP A 80 -1.94 3.74 -11.75
CA TRP A 80 -2.43 5.06 -11.39
C TRP A 80 -2.95 5.77 -12.62
N ASN A 81 -4.18 6.21 -12.58
CA ASN A 81 -4.78 7.03 -13.62
C ASN A 81 -4.58 8.52 -13.26
N TRP A 82 -3.38 9.01 -13.47
CA TRP A 82 -3.00 10.40 -13.19
C TRP A 82 -3.87 11.41 -13.94
N GLY A 83 -4.43 11.03 -15.09
CA GLY A 83 -5.33 11.88 -15.85
C GLY A 83 -6.55 12.34 -15.05
N ARG A 84 -7.08 11.46 -14.19
CA ARG A 84 -8.22 11.82 -13.31
C ARG A 84 -7.85 12.90 -12.30
N LEU A 85 -6.65 12.81 -11.73
CA LEU A 85 -6.16 13.83 -10.80
C LEU A 85 -5.97 15.17 -11.50
N TYR A 86 -5.31 15.17 -12.65
CA TYR A 86 -5.09 16.41 -13.42
C TYR A 86 -6.39 17.04 -13.90
N GLU A 87 -7.36 16.23 -14.33
CA GLU A 87 -8.69 16.72 -14.73
C GLU A 87 -9.41 17.42 -13.57
N ASP A 88 -9.40 16.84 -12.37
CA ASP A 88 -10.01 17.46 -11.18
C ASP A 88 -9.30 18.77 -10.79
N LEU A 89 -7.97 18.75 -10.78
CA LEU A 89 -7.19 19.95 -10.51
C LEU A 89 -7.53 21.09 -11.49
N LEU A 90 -7.58 20.79 -12.78
CA LEU A 90 -7.93 21.78 -13.80
C LEU A 90 -9.35 22.32 -13.61
N ARG A 91 -10.31 21.46 -13.32
CA ARG A 91 -11.69 21.87 -13.04
C ARG A 91 -11.78 22.78 -11.82
N ARG A 92 -11.04 22.48 -10.75
CA ARG A 92 -10.99 23.31 -9.54
C ARG A 92 -10.36 24.69 -9.81
N VAL A 93 -9.31 24.74 -10.60
CA VAL A 93 -8.70 26.00 -11.03
C VAL A 93 -9.70 26.82 -11.86
N GLN A 94 -10.35 26.20 -12.85
CA GLN A 94 -11.33 26.87 -13.72
C GLN A 94 -12.57 27.34 -12.96
N SER A 95 -13.02 26.62 -11.96
CA SER A 95 -14.17 27.01 -11.13
C SER A 95 -13.83 28.08 -10.10
N GLY A 96 -12.58 28.53 -10.02
CA GLY A 96 -12.13 29.52 -9.06
C GLY A 96 -12.10 29.05 -7.60
N VAL A 97 -12.29 27.74 -7.36
CA VAL A 97 -12.15 27.15 -6.02
C VAL A 97 -10.70 27.26 -5.54
N TRP A 98 -9.75 27.24 -6.47
CA TRP A 98 -8.35 27.44 -6.19
C TRP A 98 -8.02 28.95 -6.41
N ARG A 99 -8.34 29.78 -5.42
CA ARG A 99 -7.98 31.18 -5.46
C ARG A 99 -6.58 31.38 -4.89
N THR A 100 -5.72 32.01 -5.69
CA THR A 100 -4.40 32.46 -5.28
C THR A 100 -4.42 33.78 -4.54
N ASP A 101 -5.56 34.47 -4.53
CA ASP A 101 -5.72 35.89 -4.14
C ASP A 101 -5.81 36.10 -2.62
N GLY A 102 -5.52 35.08 -1.81
CA GLY A 102 -5.63 35.16 -0.37
C GLY A 102 -4.70 34.23 0.38
N ILE A 103 -3.62 33.80 -0.26
CA ILE A 103 -2.64 32.95 0.39
C ILE A 103 -1.82 33.79 1.38
N GLN A 104 -2.41 34.10 2.51
CA GLN A 104 -1.68 34.30 3.71
C GLN A 104 -1.36 32.90 4.27
N ASN A 105 -0.16 32.45 4.00
CA ASN A 105 0.63 31.47 4.75
C ASN A 105 0.07 30.07 5.12
N ASP A 106 -1.08 29.64 4.64
CA ASP A 106 -1.46 28.24 4.83
C ASP A 106 -1.18 27.46 3.55
N SER A 107 -0.04 26.81 3.52
CA SER A 107 0.26 25.73 2.57
C SER A 107 -0.68 24.55 2.87
N GLN A 108 -1.94 24.68 2.45
CA GLN A 108 -2.89 23.58 2.57
C GLN A 108 -2.47 22.48 1.62
N ALA A 109 -1.83 21.46 2.15
CA ALA A 109 -1.59 20.24 1.42
C ALA A 109 -2.94 19.59 1.10
N LEU A 110 -3.27 19.47 -0.18
CA LEU A 110 -4.46 18.75 -0.62
C LEU A 110 -4.17 17.25 -0.52
N ASN A 111 -4.80 16.60 0.43
CA ASN A 111 -4.75 15.15 0.56
C ASN A 111 -5.90 14.52 -0.23
N TYR A 112 -5.57 13.79 -1.29
CA TYR A 112 -6.52 13.03 -2.07
C TYR A 112 -6.53 11.57 -1.64
N TRP A 113 -7.64 11.13 -1.06
CA TRP A 113 -7.88 9.73 -0.69
C TRP A 113 -8.71 9.03 -1.78
N TRP A 114 -8.19 9.04 -2.98
CA TRP A 114 -8.86 8.49 -4.14
C TRP A 114 -8.44 7.07 -4.41
N GLY A 115 -9.43 6.21 -4.61
CA GLY A 115 -9.26 4.80 -4.89
C GLY A 115 -9.79 4.40 -6.27
N MET A 116 -10.23 3.16 -6.35
CA MET A 116 -10.86 2.60 -7.55
C MET A 116 -12.25 3.16 -7.80
N ASP A 117 -12.96 3.58 -6.77
CA ASP A 117 -14.31 4.17 -6.80
C ASP A 117 -14.36 5.44 -7.65
N VAL A 118 -13.36 6.29 -7.56
CA VAL A 118 -13.23 7.49 -8.39
C VAL A 118 -12.39 7.28 -9.66
N GLY A 119 -11.91 6.05 -9.87
CA GLY A 119 -11.08 5.70 -11.03
C GLY A 119 -9.66 6.24 -11.01
N ALA A 120 -9.14 6.63 -9.84
CA ALA A 120 -7.76 7.09 -9.68
C ALA A 120 -6.76 5.93 -9.68
N ILE A 121 -7.19 4.76 -9.22
CA ILE A 121 -6.40 3.53 -9.20
C ILE A 121 -7.18 2.46 -9.95
N ASP A 122 -6.47 1.61 -10.67
CA ASP A 122 -7.02 0.41 -11.30
C ASP A 122 -6.00 -0.74 -11.24
N VAL A 123 -6.40 -1.92 -11.69
CA VAL A 123 -5.55 -3.11 -11.75
C VAL A 123 -5.58 -3.68 -13.16
N PHE A 124 -4.39 -3.80 -13.77
CA PHE A 124 -4.22 -4.59 -14.99
C PHE A 124 -3.78 -6.00 -14.61
N TYR A 125 -4.30 -6.98 -15.30
CA TYR A 125 -3.93 -8.38 -15.11
C TYR A 125 -3.63 -9.07 -16.44
N SER A 126 -2.81 -10.11 -16.32
CA SER A 126 -2.28 -10.83 -17.49
C SER A 126 -3.38 -11.61 -18.21
N HIS A 127 -3.34 -11.57 -19.53
CA HIS A 127 -4.15 -12.47 -20.38
C HIS A 127 -3.80 -13.95 -20.19
N LYS A 128 -2.63 -14.26 -19.60
CA LYS A 128 -2.18 -15.63 -19.30
C LYS A 128 -2.86 -16.23 -18.06
N LEU A 129 -3.62 -15.45 -17.31
CA LEU A 129 -4.48 -16.00 -16.26
C LEU A 129 -5.59 -16.83 -16.87
N ASP A 130 -5.97 -17.92 -16.18
CA ASP A 130 -7.10 -18.74 -16.62
C ASP A 130 -8.42 -17.95 -16.63
N ALA A 131 -9.39 -18.44 -17.38
CA ALA A 131 -10.65 -17.74 -17.58
C ALA A 131 -11.47 -17.58 -16.29
N GLY A 132 -11.38 -18.56 -15.38
CA GLY A 132 -12.06 -18.50 -14.07
C GLY A 132 -11.48 -17.41 -13.20
N THR A 133 -10.15 -17.37 -13.07
CA THR A 133 -9.45 -16.35 -12.31
C THR A 133 -9.72 -14.95 -12.87
N ARG A 134 -9.70 -14.77 -14.18
CA ARG A 134 -10.03 -13.47 -14.80
C ARG A 134 -11.44 -13.01 -14.45
N ARG A 135 -12.44 -13.89 -14.60
CA ARG A 135 -13.84 -13.56 -14.24
C ARG A 135 -14.01 -13.18 -12.78
N LEU A 136 -13.34 -13.91 -11.88
CA LEU A 136 -13.38 -13.59 -10.46
C LEU A 136 -12.72 -12.24 -10.19
N THR A 137 -11.56 -11.98 -10.79
CA THR A 137 -10.86 -10.70 -10.64
C THR A 137 -11.70 -9.54 -11.18
N ASP A 138 -12.37 -9.71 -12.33
CA ASP A 138 -13.29 -8.70 -12.87
C ASP A 138 -14.45 -8.43 -11.92
N LEU A 139 -15.08 -9.49 -11.39
CA LEU A 139 -16.16 -9.34 -10.42
C LEU A 139 -15.71 -8.56 -9.19
N LEU A 140 -14.60 -8.97 -8.57
CA LEU A 140 -14.06 -8.29 -7.38
C LEU A 140 -13.69 -6.84 -7.67
N ARG A 141 -13.09 -6.57 -8.83
CA ARG A 141 -12.73 -5.23 -9.28
C ARG A 141 -13.97 -4.33 -9.38
N HIS A 142 -15.07 -4.81 -9.95
CA HIS A 142 -16.34 -4.08 -10.00
C HIS A 142 -16.90 -3.86 -8.61
N GLN A 143 -16.93 -4.89 -7.76
CA GLN A 143 -17.44 -4.78 -6.40
C GLN A 143 -16.67 -3.74 -5.55
N VAL A 144 -15.35 -3.68 -5.70
CA VAL A 144 -14.53 -2.65 -5.01
C VAL A 144 -14.81 -1.27 -5.59
N ARG A 145 -14.89 -1.14 -6.93
CA ARG A 145 -15.19 0.13 -7.60
C ARG A 145 -16.54 0.70 -7.20
N ASP A 146 -17.55 -0.16 -7.15
CA ASP A 146 -18.92 0.23 -6.82
C ASP A 146 -19.14 0.40 -5.30
N GLY A 147 -18.09 0.22 -4.49
CA GLY A 147 -18.13 0.36 -3.02
C GLY A 147 -18.90 -0.75 -2.30
N MET A 148 -19.30 -1.81 -3.03
CA MET A 148 -19.99 -2.97 -2.47
C MET A 148 -19.06 -3.85 -1.65
N LEU A 149 -17.81 -3.99 -2.07
CA LEU A 149 -16.75 -4.66 -1.34
C LEU A 149 -15.76 -3.62 -0.80
N LYS A 150 -15.68 -3.51 0.52
CA LYS A 150 -14.73 -2.65 1.22
C LYS A 150 -13.68 -3.53 1.93
N PRO A 151 -12.45 -3.63 1.42
CA PRO A 151 -11.45 -4.55 1.97
C PRO A 151 -11.14 -4.35 3.46
N PHE A 152 -11.31 -3.13 3.97
CA PHE A 152 -11.02 -2.76 5.36
C PHE A 152 -12.28 -2.70 6.24
N SER A 153 -13.38 -3.35 5.87
CA SER A 153 -14.62 -3.40 6.67
C SER A 153 -14.89 -4.77 7.31
N GLU A 154 -13.98 -5.70 7.14
CA GLU A 154 -14.05 -7.02 7.77
C GLU A 154 -13.33 -7.05 9.12
N THR A 155 -13.50 -8.15 9.85
CA THR A 155 -12.75 -8.36 11.09
C THR A 155 -11.26 -8.48 10.78
N ILE A 156 -10.47 -7.57 11.34
CA ILE A 156 -9.01 -7.56 11.24
C ILE A 156 -8.43 -7.81 12.63
N LEU A 157 -7.69 -8.89 12.76
CA LEU A 157 -6.89 -9.20 13.93
C LEU A 157 -5.43 -8.90 13.62
N SER A 158 -4.70 -8.34 14.57
CA SER A 158 -3.25 -8.27 14.50
C SER A 158 -2.60 -9.60 14.92
N GLN A 159 -1.30 -9.75 14.67
CA GLN A 159 -0.55 -10.99 14.98
C GLN A 159 -0.62 -11.37 16.47
N ASP A 160 -0.77 -10.41 17.35
CA ASP A 160 -0.92 -10.60 18.79
C ASP A 160 -2.37 -10.98 19.20
N GLY A 161 -3.27 -11.14 18.24
CA GLY A 161 -4.68 -11.46 18.46
C GLY A 161 -5.56 -10.26 18.82
N THR A 162 -5.00 -9.05 18.87
CA THR A 162 -5.80 -7.85 19.16
C THR A 162 -6.74 -7.53 17.99
N MET A 163 -8.01 -7.29 18.29
CA MET A 163 -9.00 -6.89 17.30
C MET A 163 -8.79 -5.42 16.91
N ARG A 164 -8.47 -5.18 15.64
CA ARG A 164 -8.19 -3.86 15.08
C ARG A 164 -9.36 -3.29 14.30
N CYS A 165 -10.18 -4.15 13.72
CA CYS A 165 -11.43 -3.78 13.07
C CYS A 165 -12.47 -4.86 13.33
N THR A 166 -13.71 -4.45 13.59
CA THR A 166 -14.86 -5.35 13.69
C THR A 166 -15.64 -5.36 12.38
N SER A 167 -16.24 -6.49 12.04
CA SER A 167 -17.08 -6.59 10.85
C SER A 167 -18.16 -5.51 10.83
N GLY A 168 -18.33 -4.88 9.67
CA GLY A 168 -19.30 -3.80 9.47
C GLY A 168 -18.78 -2.38 9.80
N LYS A 169 -17.60 -2.26 10.44
CA LYS A 169 -16.91 -0.98 10.64
C LYS A 169 -15.75 -0.89 9.67
N SER A 170 -15.76 0.08 8.76
CA SER A 170 -14.63 0.32 7.85
C SER A 170 -13.57 1.20 8.51
N LEU A 171 -12.29 0.82 8.34
CA LEU A 171 -11.20 1.71 8.71
C LEU A 171 -11.21 2.95 7.82
N THR A 172 -10.96 4.09 8.42
CA THR A 172 -10.77 5.35 7.70
C THR A 172 -9.42 5.37 6.96
N PRO A 173 -9.26 6.22 5.94
CA PRO A 173 -7.97 6.40 5.28
C PRO A 173 -6.83 6.74 6.25
N ALA A 174 -7.09 7.57 7.25
CA ALA A 174 -6.10 7.92 8.27
C ALA A 174 -5.68 6.70 9.12
N GLU A 175 -6.64 5.88 9.55
CA GLU A 175 -6.36 4.63 10.28
C GLU A 175 -5.58 3.63 9.41
N ILE A 176 -5.88 3.55 8.09
CA ILE A 176 -5.15 2.67 7.17
C ILE A 176 -3.69 3.12 7.01
N ILE A 177 -3.43 4.41 6.92
CA ILE A 177 -2.06 4.95 6.81
C ILE A 177 -1.31 4.78 8.12
N ALA A 178 -1.96 5.03 9.25
CA ALA A 178 -1.36 4.94 10.57
C ALA A 178 -1.22 3.49 11.09
N MET A 179 -1.56 2.46 10.30
CA MET A 179 -1.41 1.06 10.70
C MET A 179 0.04 0.75 11.10
N ASP A 180 0.27 0.44 12.34
CA ASP A 180 1.55 0.09 12.96
C ASP A 180 1.63 -1.40 13.35
N TYR A 181 0.75 -2.23 12.81
CA TYR A 181 0.64 -3.66 13.09
C TYR A 181 0.54 -4.48 11.79
N LEU A 182 0.84 -5.75 11.89
CA LEU A 182 0.60 -6.74 10.84
C LEU A 182 -0.63 -7.58 11.20
N ALA A 183 -1.40 -7.96 10.18
CA ALA A 183 -2.54 -8.84 10.40
C ALA A 183 -2.10 -10.29 10.71
N ASP A 184 -2.98 -11.05 11.34
CA ASP A 184 -2.76 -12.41 11.83
C ASP A 184 -2.42 -13.44 10.74
N ASN A 185 -2.73 -13.13 9.48
CA ASN A 185 -2.37 -13.97 8.34
C ASN A 185 -1.00 -13.63 7.73
N VAL A 186 -0.29 -12.62 8.27
CA VAL A 186 1.06 -12.25 7.84
C VAL A 186 2.10 -12.99 8.66
N ILE A 187 3.11 -13.51 7.99
CA ILE A 187 4.30 -14.14 8.59
C ILE A 187 5.48 -13.23 8.29
N GLY A 188 6.00 -12.57 9.30
CA GLY A 188 7.06 -11.56 9.23
C GLY A 188 6.95 -10.58 10.37
N GLU A 189 7.88 -9.64 10.44
CA GLU A 189 7.98 -8.64 11.51
C GLU A 189 8.14 -7.25 10.90
N ILE A 190 7.80 -6.22 11.65
CA ILE A 190 8.10 -4.83 11.28
C ILE A 190 9.50 -4.54 11.82
N PRO A 191 10.48 -4.25 10.95
CA PRO A 191 11.84 -3.99 11.40
C PRO A 191 11.94 -2.71 12.21
N SER A 192 12.89 -2.65 13.10
CA SER A 192 13.27 -1.43 13.79
C SER A 192 13.94 -0.43 12.82
N ILE A 193 13.94 0.85 13.18
CA ILE A 193 14.59 1.89 12.36
C ILE A 193 16.10 1.62 12.23
N GLU A 194 16.73 1.05 13.24
CA GLU A 194 18.16 0.75 13.29
C GLU A 194 18.57 -0.34 12.30
N GLU A 195 17.64 -1.26 11.99
CA GLU A 195 17.85 -2.32 11.00
C GLU A 195 17.69 -1.82 9.57
N MET A 196 17.15 -0.64 9.37
CA MET A 196 16.86 -0.11 8.05
C MET A 196 18.09 0.53 7.39
N LYS A 197 18.12 0.47 6.07
CA LYS A 197 19.13 1.16 5.26
C LYS A 197 18.98 2.68 5.42
N PRO A 198 20.07 3.43 5.64
CA PRO A 198 20.00 4.88 5.85
C PRO A 198 19.26 5.64 4.74
N GLU A 199 19.45 5.24 3.49
CA GLU A 199 18.81 5.85 2.33
C GLU A 199 17.29 5.66 2.29
N THR A 200 16.76 4.75 3.09
CA THR A 200 15.31 4.48 3.12
C THR A 200 14.58 5.25 4.23
N LEU A 201 15.31 5.78 5.21
CA LEU A 201 14.74 6.47 6.36
C LEU A 201 13.81 7.63 6.00
N PRO A 202 14.13 8.53 5.05
CA PRO A 202 13.23 9.60 4.66
C PRO A 202 11.89 9.11 4.13
N PHE A 203 11.88 8.00 3.37
CA PHE A 203 10.66 7.42 2.83
C PHE A 203 9.82 6.71 3.90
N VAL A 204 10.47 6.11 4.87
CA VAL A 204 9.84 5.42 6.00
C VAL A 204 9.12 6.42 6.91
N GLN A 205 9.76 7.55 7.19
CA GLN A 205 9.17 8.64 7.97
C GLN A 205 7.94 9.23 7.32
N LEU A 206 7.96 9.43 5.99
CA LEU A 206 6.80 9.89 5.22
C LEU A 206 5.62 8.90 5.21
N GLN A 207 5.86 7.64 5.58
CA GLN A 207 4.83 6.60 5.60
C GLN A 207 4.21 6.38 6.99
N GLY A 208 4.46 7.28 7.95
CA GLY A 208 3.83 7.26 9.27
C GLY A 208 4.35 6.17 10.19
N LEU A 209 5.54 5.62 9.97
CA LEU A 209 6.22 4.83 10.98
C LEU A 209 6.62 5.77 12.12
N LYS A 210 6.04 5.56 13.31
CA LYS A 210 6.35 6.35 14.49
C LYS A 210 7.85 6.33 14.75
N CYS A 211 8.46 7.51 14.85
CA CYS A 211 9.79 7.63 15.41
C CYS A 211 9.76 7.02 16.81
N ILE A 212 10.40 5.87 16.99
CA ILE A 212 10.82 5.42 18.31
C ILE A 212 11.91 6.42 18.68
N LYS A 213 11.69 7.21 19.75
CA LYS A 213 12.62 8.24 20.20
C LYS A 213 14.01 7.63 20.35
N ALA A 214 14.93 8.02 19.48
CA ALA A 214 16.34 7.87 19.78
C ALA A 214 16.68 8.86 20.91
N PRO A 215 17.43 8.45 21.94
CA PRO A 215 17.64 9.28 23.14
C PRO A 215 18.38 10.60 22.90
N ASP A 216 18.92 10.87 21.71
CA ASP A 216 19.81 12.02 21.46
C ASP A 216 19.67 12.72 20.10
N ALA A 217 18.57 12.54 19.39
CA ALA A 217 18.34 13.29 18.14
C ALA A 217 17.32 14.41 18.39
N SER A 218 17.76 15.65 18.18
CA SER A 218 16.93 16.85 18.17
C SER A 218 15.66 16.61 17.35
N GLU A 219 14.54 16.87 17.96
CA GLU A 219 13.19 16.61 17.50
C GLU A 219 12.95 17.13 16.06
N ILE A 220 12.77 16.21 15.10
CA ILE A 220 11.95 16.46 13.96
C ILE A 220 10.71 15.57 14.12
N CYS A 221 9.85 15.94 15.04
CA CYS A 221 8.51 15.41 15.14
C CYS A 221 7.59 16.29 14.27
N TRP A 222 6.89 15.69 13.35
CA TRP A 222 5.67 16.28 12.81
C TRP A 222 4.65 16.34 13.96
N THR A 223 4.42 17.52 14.47
CA THR A 223 3.26 17.79 15.33
C THR A 223 2.02 17.79 14.42
N ASP A 224 1.02 17.03 14.82
CA ASP A 224 -0.30 17.03 14.20
C ASP A 224 -0.90 18.44 14.34
N PRO A 225 -1.18 19.17 13.24
CA PRO A 225 -1.72 20.53 13.31
C PRO A 225 -3.16 20.59 13.83
N SER A 226 -3.79 19.45 14.15
CA SER A 226 -5.16 19.42 14.68
C SER A 226 -5.25 19.56 16.20
N ASN A 227 -4.13 19.74 16.94
CA ASN A 227 -4.11 19.78 18.39
C ASN A 227 -3.70 21.15 19.00
N GLU A 228 -3.76 22.23 18.22
CA GLU A 228 -3.67 23.58 18.76
C GLU A 228 -5.07 24.22 18.74
N GLY A 229 -5.83 23.99 19.80
CA GLY A 229 -7.16 24.60 19.95
C GLY A 229 -7.84 24.19 21.26
N GLU A 230 -7.30 24.60 22.39
CA GLU A 230 -8.04 24.99 23.60
C GLU A 230 -7.38 26.24 24.21
#